data_90b5b5d2ecc0297d3523509583ac1bd5
#
_entry.id   90b5b5d2ecc0297d3523509583ac1bd5
#
_cell.length_a   1.000
_cell.length_b   1.000
_cell.length_c   1.000
_cell.angle_alpha   90.00
_cell.angle_beta   90.00
_cell.angle_gamma   90.00
#
_symmetry.space_group_name_H-M   'P 1'
#
loop_
_entity.id
_entity.type
_entity.pdbx_description
1 polymer ?
#
loop_
_entity_poly.entity_id
_entity_poly.type
_entity_poly.pdbx_seq_one_letter_code
_entity_poly.pdbx_strand_id
1 'polypeptide(L)'
;IQYYVLKGSGLDIASVFLVHIDNQYVRQGPLEIDKLFSIVDLTEEVVDNQIEVNGQLEVMRDVLCRDEPEIKIGVHCDKPYECDFKSHCWPDEILNGYSVFDISGLISSRKFELYESGVTKVEDVPDKFSLSGKQRLQVETELSGEEIVDLEQINKFLNDLYYPLYFLDFETFTQAVPAWDRLRPYQNIPFQY
;
A
#
# COMPACT_ATOMS: atom_id res chain seq x y z
N ILE A 1 -17.82 -11.60 -8.23
CA ILE A 1 -18.34 -12.48 -7.15
C ILE A 1 -19.82 -12.21 -6.89
N GLN A 2 -20.27 -10.96 -6.61
CA GLN A 2 -21.68 -10.65 -6.31
C GLN A 2 -22.64 -11.15 -7.41
N TYR A 3 -22.31 -10.90 -8.67
CA TYR A 3 -23.08 -11.42 -9.82
C TYR A 3 -23.17 -12.94 -9.80
N TYR A 4 -22.06 -13.64 -9.53
CA TYR A 4 -22.00 -15.10 -9.42
C TYR A 4 -22.99 -15.64 -8.38
N VAL A 5 -22.97 -15.05 -7.18
CA VAL A 5 -23.84 -15.47 -6.07
C VAL A 5 -25.30 -15.20 -6.37
N LEU A 6 -25.63 -14.01 -6.87
CA LEU A 6 -27.01 -13.62 -7.18
C LEU A 6 -27.60 -14.47 -8.30
N LYS A 7 -26.84 -14.69 -9.37
CA LYS A 7 -27.27 -15.56 -10.48
C LYS A 7 -27.40 -17.01 -10.04
N GLY A 8 -26.47 -17.51 -9.23
CA GLY A 8 -26.53 -18.86 -8.65
C GLY A 8 -27.72 -19.05 -7.69
N SER A 9 -28.22 -17.97 -7.09
CA SER A 9 -29.45 -17.97 -6.27
C SER A 9 -30.74 -17.93 -7.09
N GLY A 10 -30.65 -17.97 -8.42
CA GLY A 10 -31.83 -18.00 -9.32
C GLY A 10 -32.36 -16.62 -9.71
N LEU A 11 -31.63 -15.55 -9.41
CA LEU A 11 -32.02 -14.20 -9.85
C LEU A 11 -31.62 -13.96 -11.31
N ASP A 12 -32.55 -13.36 -12.07
CA ASP A 12 -32.28 -12.91 -13.43
C ASP A 12 -31.67 -11.49 -13.37
N ILE A 13 -30.39 -11.36 -13.74
CA ILE A 13 -29.63 -10.12 -13.68
C ILE A 13 -29.57 -9.55 -15.10
N ALA A 14 -30.26 -8.45 -15.33
CA ALA A 14 -30.27 -7.77 -16.62
C ALA A 14 -29.02 -6.96 -16.88
N SER A 15 -28.47 -6.27 -15.86
CA SER A 15 -27.30 -5.39 -16.01
C SER A 15 -26.57 -5.22 -14.69
N VAL A 16 -25.28 -4.86 -14.78
CA VAL A 16 -24.40 -4.61 -13.64
C VAL A 16 -23.75 -3.23 -13.81
N PHE A 17 -23.95 -2.37 -12.83
CA PHE A 17 -23.38 -1.03 -12.84
C PHE A 17 -22.48 -0.81 -11.61
N LEU A 18 -21.35 -0.15 -11.84
CA LEU A 18 -20.53 0.43 -10.77
C LEU A 18 -20.91 1.89 -10.61
N VAL A 19 -21.37 2.26 -9.42
CA VAL A 19 -21.62 3.64 -9.06
C VAL A 19 -20.53 4.10 -8.09
N HIS A 20 -19.79 5.13 -8.45
CA HIS A 20 -18.74 5.67 -7.61
C HIS A 20 -18.76 7.20 -7.63
N ILE A 21 -18.15 7.82 -6.63
CA ILE A 21 -18.00 9.28 -6.59
C ILE A 21 -17.00 9.70 -7.66
N ASP A 22 -17.37 10.71 -8.44
CA ASP A 22 -16.45 11.39 -9.36
C ASP A 22 -15.57 12.36 -8.56
N ASN A 23 -14.30 12.01 -8.38
CA ASN A 23 -13.35 12.85 -7.66
C ASN A 23 -12.93 14.12 -8.42
N GLN A 24 -13.37 14.28 -9.66
CA GLN A 24 -13.16 15.49 -10.45
C GLN A 24 -14.33 16.48 -10.33
N TYR A 25 -15.45 16.04 -9.76
CA TYR A 25 -16.58 16.94 -9.49
C TYR A 25 -16.15 18.13 -8.65
N VAL A 26 -16.52 19.34 -9.05
CA VAL A 26 -16.29 20.57 -8.29
C VAL A 26 -17.63 21.17 -7.94
N ARG A 27 -17.97 21.26 -6.65
CA ARG A 27 -19.21 21.85 -6.20
C ARG A 27 -19.29 23.34 -6.57
N GLN A 28 -20.45 23.74 -7.12
CA GLN A 28 -20.77 25.16 -7.44
C GLN A 28 -22.24 25.42 -7.05
N GLY A 29 -22.47 25.95 -5.84
CA GLY A 29 -23.80 26.17 -5.29
C GLY A 29 -24.47 24.89 -4.77
N PRO A 30 -25.76 24.62 -5.09
CA PRO A 30 -26.45 23.41 -4.66
C PRO A 30 -25.72 22.15 -5.13
N LEU A 31 -25.75 21.09 -4.29
CA LEU A 31 -25.13 19.82 -4.65
C LEU A 31 -25.87 19.17 -5.83
N GLU A 32 -25.13 18.89 -6.91
CA GLU A 32 -25.64 18.22 -8.11
C GLU A 32 -25.31 16.72 -8.03
N ILE A 33 -26.25 15.92 -7.50
CA ILE A 33 -26.03 14.49 -7.25
C ILE A 33 -25.68 13.75 -8.56
N ASP A 34 -26.36 14.07 -9.64
CA ASP A 34 -26.14 13.43 -10.95
C ASP A 34 -24.72 13.70 -11.52
N LYS A 35 -24.04 14.75 -11.06
CA LYS A 35 -22.66 15.05 -11.43
C LYS A 35 -21.65 14.56 -10.39
N LEU A 36 -22.11 14.35 -9.15
CA LEU A 36 -21.26 13.84 -8.08
C LEU A 36 -20.91 12.36 -8.27
N PHE A 37 -21.81 11.60 -8.90
CA PHE A 37 -21.62 10.16 -9.12
C PHE A 37 -21.38 9.84 -10.60
N SER A 38 -20.42 8.97 -10.84
CA SER A 38 -20.20 8.31 -12.12
C SER A 38 -20.85 6.95 -12.10
N ILE A 39 -21.57 6.61 -13.18
CA ILE A 39 -22.22 5.29 -13.36
C ILE A 39 -21.55 4.62 -14.54
N VAL A 40 -20.89 3.50 -14.30
CA VAL A 40 -20.19 2.73 -15.33
C VAL A 40 -20.92 1.40 -15.54
N ASP A 41 -21.31 1.08 -16.75
CA ASP A 41 -21.84 -0.23 -17.09
C ASP A 41 -20.69 -1.24 -17.20
N LEU A 42 -20.73 -2.24 -16.35
CA LEU A 42 -19.74 -3.34 -16.28
C LEU A 42 -20.36 -4.68 -16.68
N THR A 43 -21.52 -4.68 -17.33
CA THR A 43 -22.30 -5.90 -17.61
C THR A 43 -21.48 -6.90 -18.40
N GLU A 44 -20.89 -6.50 -19.52
CA GLU A 44 -20.09 -7.38 -20.38
C GLU A 44 -18.86 -7.91 -19.65
N GLU A 45 -18.08 -7.00 -19.03
CA GLU A 45 -16.87 -7.35 -18.30
C GLU A 45 -17.16 -8.35 -17.16
N VAL A 46 -18.23 -8.12 -16.39
CA VAL A 46 -18.62 -9.00 -15.29
C VAL A 46 -19.08 -10.37 -15.80
N VAL A 47 -19.79 -10.44 -16.92
CA VAL A 47 -20.23 -11.71 -17.53
C VAL A 47 -19.02 -12.50 -18.03
N ASP A 48 -18.10 -11.85 -18.73
CA ASP A 48 -16.89 -12.49 -19.28
C ASP A 48 -16.00 -13.06 -18.17
N ASN A 49 -15.86 -12.34 -17.06
CA ASN A 49 -15.07 -12.77 -15.91
C ASN A 49 -15.67 -13.96 -15.12
N GLN A 50 -16.89 -14.41 -15.42
CA GLN A 50 -17.49 -15.55 -14.69
C GLN A 50 -16.74 -16.89 -14.93
N ILE A 51 -16.07 -17.04 -16.06
CA ILE A 51 -15.26 -18.24 -16.35
C ILE A 51 -14.08 -18.28 -15.36
N GLU A 52 -13.42 -17.14 -15.14
CA GLU A 52 -12.33 -17.04 -14.19
C GLU A 52 -12.80 -17.26 -12.75
N VAL A 53 -13.94 -16.69 -12.35
CA VAL A 53 -14.52 -16.90 -11.02
C VAL A 53 -14.73 -18.38 -10.72
N ASN A 54 -15.30 -19.15 -11.66
CA ASN A 54 -15.49 -20.59 -11.51
C ASN A 54 -14.15 -21.32 -11.34
N GLY A 55 -13.17 -21.02 -12.19
CA GLY A 55 -11.84 -21.62 -12.12
C GLY A 55 -11.15 -21.35 -10.77
N GLN A 56 -11.21 -20.10 -10.28
CA GLN A 56 -10.66 -19.74 -8.97
C GLN A 56 -11.35 -20.47 -7.81
N LEU A 57 -12.68 -20.63 -7.86
CA LEU A 57 -13.42 -21.37 -6.84
C LEU A 57 -13.04 -22.85 -6.80
N GLU A 58 -12.79 -23.47 -7.95
CA GLU A 58 -12.32 -24.86 -8.02
C GLU A 58 -10.93 -25.00 -7.39
N VAL A 59 -9.98 -24.10 -7.74
CA VAL A 59 -8.64 -24.06 -7.15
C VAL A 59 -8.71 -23.87 -5.63
N MET A 60 -9.52 -22.93 -5.15
CA MET A 60 -9.69 -22.69 -3.70
C MET A 60 -10.23 -23.92 -2.97
N ARG A 61 -11.23 -24.61 -3.55
CA ARG A 61 -11.79 -25.84 -2.97
C ARG A 61 -10.74 -26.95 -2.91
N ASP A 62 -9.95 -27.09 -3.96
CA ASP A 62 -8.88 -28.07 -4.04
C ASP A 62 -7.82 -27.83 -2.96
N VAL A 63 -7.39 -26.57 -2.77
CA VAL A 63 -6.47 -26.19 -1.69
C VAL A 63 -7.03 -26.51 -0.31
N LEU A 64 -8.32 -26.22 -0.06
CA LEU A 64 -8.97 -26.50 1.21
C LEU A 64 -9.13 -27.99 1.52
N CYS A 65 -9.06 -28.86 0.51
CA CYS A 65 -9.19 -30.31 0.66
C CYS A 65 -7.84 -31.05 0.76
N ARG A 66 -6.73 -30.35 0.67
CA ARG A 66 -5.37 -30.91 0.71
C ARG A 66 -4.63 -30.49 1.96
N ASP A 67 -3.42 -31.03 2.11
CA ASP A 67 -2.46 -30.53 3.09
C ASP A 67 -2.07 -29.08 2.79
N GLU A 68 -1.51 -28.41 3.77
CA GLU A 68 -1.05 -27.03 3.66
C GLU A 68 -0.13 -26.85 2.43
N PRO A 69 -0.41 -25.84 1.57
CA PRO A 69 0.41 -25.61 0.39
C PRO A 69 1.78 -25.04 0.77
N GLU A 70 2.84 -25.60 0.18
CA GLU A 70 4.20 -25.06 0.31
C GLU A 70 4.35 -23.80 -0.55
N ILE A 71 4.08 -22.64 0.05
CA ILE A 71 4.18 -21.33 -0.60
C ILE A 71 5.43 -20.61 -0.07
N LYS A 72 6.37 -20.29 -0.96
CA LYS A 72 7.53 -19.46 -0.60
C LYS A 72 7.08 -18.02 -0.38
N ILE A 73 7.69 -17.35 0.60
CA ILE A 73 7.46 -15.92 0.79
C ILE A 73 7.96 -15.13 -0.44
N GLY A 74 7.26 -14.04 -0.75
CA GLY A 74 7.54 -13.25 -1.94
C GLY A 74 6.76 -11.94 -1.94
N VAL A 75 6.86 -11.18 -3.04
CA VAL A 75 6.19 -9.88 -3.20
C VAL A 75 4.67 -9.96 -2.98
N HIS A 76 4.07 -11.11 -3.26
CA HIS A 76 2.63 -11.36 -3.03
C HIS A 76 2.22 -11.32 -1.55
N CYS A 77 3.19 -11.44 -0.61
CA CYS A 77 2.90 -11.34 0.82
C CYS A 77 2.52 -9.90 1.25
N ASP A 78 2.89 -8.89 0.44
CA ASP A 78 2.62 -7.48 0.73
C ASP A 78 1.69 -6.84 -0.31
N LYS A 79 1.29 -7.58 -1.37
CA LYS A 79 0.50 -7.02 -2.47
C LYS A 79 -0.64 -7.95 -2.91
N PRO A 80 -1.86 -7.39 -3.16
CA PRO A 80 -2.25 -5.96 -3.06
C PRO A 80 -2.41 -5.46 -1.63
N TYR A 81 -2.49 -6.37 -0.66
CA TYR A 81 -2.60 -6.12 0.79
C TYR A 81 -1.66 -7.06 1.52
N GLU A 82 -1.32 -6.74 2.75
CA GLU A 82 -0.54 -7.62 3.62
C GLU A 82 -1.28 -8.95 3.84
N CYS A 83 -0.56 -10.07 3.72
CA CYS A 83 -1.12 -11.41 3.88
C CYS A 83 -1.31 -11.74 5.36
N ASP A 84 -2.50 -12.21 5.73
CA ASP A 84 -2.82 -12.61 7.12
C ASP A 84 -1.98 -13.80 7.62
N PHE A 85 -1.39 -14.58 6.71
CA PHE A 85 -0.51 -15.72 7.05
C PHE A 85 0.97 -15.35 7.15
N LYS A 86 1.32 -14.07 7.12
CA LYS A 86 2.71 -13.62 7.16
C LYS A 86 3.46 -14.16 8.39
N SER A 87 2.83 -14.09 9.56
CA SER A 87 3.39 -14.61 10.81
C SER A 87 3.59 -16.15 10.82
N HIS A 88 2.92 -16.87 9.94
CA HIS A 88 3.05 -18.32 9.80
C HIS A 88 4.15 -18.70 8.78
N CYS A 89 4.21 -17.98 7.66
CA CYS A 89 5.08 -18.35 6.54
C CYS A 89 6.49 -17.74 6.62
N TRP A 90 6.64 -16.60 7.28
CA TRP A 90 7.92 -15.91 7.33
C TRP A 90 8.83 -16.50 8.43
N PRO A 91 10.15 -16.65 8.17
CA PRO A 91 11.10 -17.09 9.19
C PRO A 91 11.13 -16.16 10.40
N ASP A 92 11.22 -16.73 11.60
CA ASP A 92 11.27 -15.97 12.86
C ASP A 92 12.41 -14.95 12.89
N GLU A 93 13.55 -15.27 12.31
CA GLU A 93 14.70 -14.37 12.21
C GLU A 93 14.43 -13.11 11.38
N ILE A 94 13.46 -13.18 10.45
CA ILE A 94 13.03 -12.02 9.65
C ILE A 94 11.91 -11.25 10.38
N LEU A 95 10.98 -11.97 11.01
CA LEU A 95 9.83 -11.34 11.69
C LEU A 95 10.23 -10.61 12.98
N ASN A 96 11.16 -11.19 13.74
CA ASN A 96 11.55 -10.71 15.08
C ASN A 96 12.99 -10.21 15.13
N GLY A 97 13.73 -10.31 14.04
CA GLY A 97 15.10 -9.85 13.89
C GLY A 97 15.21 -8.58 13.06
N TYR A 98 16.44 -8.10 12.90
CA TYR A 98 16.77 -7.00 11.99
C TYR A 98 17.33 -7.55 10.67
N SER A 99 16.62 -7.35 9.60
CA SER A 99 16.84 -8.03 8.32
C SER A 99 16.89 -7.06 7.13
N VAL A 100 17.16 -7.57 5.93
CA VAL A 100 17.09 -6.78 4.69
C VAL A 100 15.69 -6.18 4.44
N PHE A 101 14.65 -6.73 5.09
CA PHE A 101 13.30 -6.19 5.02
C PHE A 101 13.13 -4.90 5.83
N ASP A 102 14.06 -4.57 6.73
CA ASP A 102 14.07 -3.35 7.55
C ASP A 102 14.84 -2.20 6.90
N ILE A 103 15.45 -2.43 5.72
CA ILE A 103 16.14 -1.37 4.98
C ILE A 103 15.11 -0.31 4.54
N SER A 104 15.22 0.88 5.13
CA SER A 104 14.27 1.97 4.96
C SER A 104 14.20 2.46 3.51
N GLY A 105 12.99 2.59 2.97
CA GLY A 105 12.76 3.06 1.61
C GLY A 105 13.24 2.12 0.50
N LEU A 106 13.71 0.91 0.83
CA LEU A 106 13.96 -0.13 -0.17
C LEU A 106 12.62 -0.76 -0.56
N ILE A 107 12.30 -0.79 -1.87
CA ILE A 107 11.05 -1.35 -2.36
C ILE A 107 11.00 -2.86 -2.18
N SER A 108 9.81 -3.43 -1.97
CA SER A 108 9.59 -4.84 -1.67
C SER A 108 10.28 -5.79 -2.65
N SER A 109 10.19 -5.53 -3.96
CA SER A 109 10.85 -6.37 -4.97
C SER A 109 12.37 -6.46 -4.81
N ARG A 110 13.03 -5.38 -4.37
CA ARG A 110 14.47 -5.34 -4.12
C ARG A 110 14.85 -6.06 -2.82
N LYS A 111 13.98 -6.01 -1.80
CA LYS A 111 14.14 -6.78 -0.57
C LYS A 111 14.07 -8.28 -0.87
N PHE A 112 13.10 -8.69 -1.68
CA PHE A 112 12.98 -10.09 -2.09
C PHE A 112 14.12 -10.54 -3.02
N GLU A 113 14.68 -9.67 -3.86
CA GLU A 113 15.89 -9.98 -4.64
C GLU A 113 17.08 -10.37 -3.74
N LEU A 114 17.28 -9.65 -2.63
CA LEU A 114 18.29 -10.00 -1.62
C LEU A 114 17.95 -11.33 -0.96
N TYR A 115 16.74 -11.49 -0.48
CA TYR A 115 16.29 -12.71 0.18
C TYR A 115 16.43 -13.97 -0.71
N GLU A 116 16.01 -13.90 -1.97
CA GLU A 116 16.12 -14.99 -2.94
C GLU A 116 17.58 -15.33 -3.28
N SER A 117 18.47 -14.35 -3.16
CA SER A 117 19.93 -14.59 -3.29
C SER A 117 20.58 -15.16 -2.02
N GLY A 118 19.79 -15.42 -0.96
CA GLY A 118 20.25 -15.95 0.32
C GLY A 118 20.74 -14.90 1.32
N VAL A 119 20.50 -13.61 1.04
CA VAL A 119 20.87 -12.50 1.93
C VAL A 119 19.67 -12.13 2.79
N THR A 120 19.72 -12.46 4.08
CA THR A 120 18.66 -12.16 5.05
C THR A 120 19.02 -11.02 5.98
N LYS A 121 20.28 -10.89 6.34
CA LYS A 121 20.75 -9.86 7.27
C LYS A 121 21.23 -8.61 6.53
N VAL A 122 21.06 -7.45 7.15
CA VAL A 122 21.50 -6.16 6.60
C VAL A 122 23.02 -6.12 6.42
N GLU A 123 23.75 -6.73 7.35
CA GLU A 123 25.23 -6.82 7.33
C GLU A 123 25.79 -7.62 6.16
N ASP A 124 25.00 -8.55 5.59
CA ASP A 124 25.41 -9.41 4.48
C ASP A 124 25.09 -8.81 3.09
N VAL A 125 24.53 -7.58 3.04
CA VAL A 125 24.19 -6.93 1.77
C VAL A 125 25.44 -6.66 0.95
N PRO A 126 25.54 -7.21 -0.29
CA PRO A 126 26.74 -7.05 -1.09
C PRO A 126 27.02 -5.58 -1.45
N ASP A 127 28.29 -5.17 -1.47
CA ASP A 127 28.71 -3.79 -1.85
C ASP A 127 28.23 -3.39 -3.23
N LYS A 128 28.16 -4.35 -4.16
CA LYS A 128 27.67 -4.14 -5.53
C LYS A 128 26.17 -3.96 -5.63
N PHE A 129 25.41 -4.26 -4.55
CA PHE A 129 23.96 -4.10 -4.56
C PHE A 129 23.63 -2.59 -4.54
N SER A 130 22.83 -2.15 -5.51
CA SER A 130 22.51 -0.74 -5.66
C SER A 130 21.60 -0.24 -4.54
N LEU A 131 22.13 0.58 -3.65
CA LEU A 131 21.44 1.27 -2.56
C LEU A 131 21.58 2.78 -2.72
N SER A 132 20.59 3.53 -2.25
CA SER A 132 20.71 4.98 -2.09
C SER A 132 21.72 5.32 -0.98
N GLY A 133 22.21 6.57 -0.94
CA GLY A 133 23.13 7.01 0.11
C GLY A 133 22.60 6.79 1.53
N LYS A 134 21.29 7.04 1.77
CA LYS A 134 20.65 6.79 3.07
C LYS A 134 20.60 5.30 3.43
N GLN A 135 20.31 4.46 2.44
CA GLN A 135 20.28 3.01 2.64
C GLN A 135 21.67 2.44 2.88
N ARG A 136 22.66 2.94 2.14
CA ARG A 136 24.07 2.56 2.37
C ARG A 136 24.53 2.95 3.77
N LEU A 137 24.21 4.16 4.21
CA LEU A 137 24.50 4.62 5.56
C LEU A 137 23.87 3.72 6.63
N GLN A 138 22.61 3.28 6.43
CA GLN A 138 21.93 2.33 7.32
C GLN A 138 22.69 1.00 7.42
N VAL A 139 23.14 0.46 6.28
CA VAL A 139 23.93 -0.79 6.23
C VAL A 139 25.29 -0.61 6.94
N GLU A 140 25.97 0.49 6.70
CA GLU A 140 27.27 0.82 7.34
C GLU A 140 27.14 1.00 8.85
N THR A 141 26.07 1.64 9.31
CA THR A 141 25.76 1.79 10.74
C THR A 141 25.53 0.43 11.40
N GLU A 142 24.83 -0.47 10.73
CA GLU A 142 24.62 -1.81 11.25
C GLU A 142 25.91 -2.62 11.30
N LEU A 143 26.74 -2.56 10.27
CA LEU A 143 28.04 -3.22 10.21
C LEU A 143 29.01 -2.73 11.29
N SER A 144 29.04 -1.41 11.55
CA SER A 144 29.96 -0.83 12.53
C SER A 144 29.46 -0.94 13.96
N GLY A 145 28.13 -1.01 14.18
CA GLY A 145 27.49 -0.88 15.49
C GLY A 145 27.66 0.52 16.11
N GLU A 146 28.12 1.50 15.33
CA GLU A 146 28.38 2.86 15.81
C GLU A 146 27.32 3.84 15.30
N GLU A 147 26.94 4.77 16.17
CA GLU A 147 26.07 5.88 15.77
C GLU A 147 26.83 6.84 14.87
N ILE A 148 26.22 7.22 13.74
CA ILE A 148 26.77 8.22 12.83
C ILE A 148 26.10 9.56 13.09
N VAL A 149 26.87 10.52 13.60
CA VAL A 149 26.40 11.87 13.91
C VAL A 149 27.19 12.89 13.08
N ASP A 150 26.48 13.55 12.15
CA ASP A 150 27.07 14.63 11.35
C ASP A 150 26.96 15.97 12.11
N LEU A 151 27.95 16.23 12.95
CA LEU A 151 28.02 17.46 13.75
C LEU A 151 28.10 18.73 12.89
N GLU A 152 28.67 18.65 11.69
CA GLU A 152 28.76 19.81 10.79
C GLU A 152 27.38 20.20 10.27
N GLN A 153 26.61 19.23 9.81
CA GLN A 153 25.25 19.48 9.34
C GLN A 153 24.32 19.92 10.47
N ILE A 154 24.46 19.35 11.66
CA ILE A 154 23.70 19.76 12.84
C ILE A 154 24.02 21.22 13.20
N ASN A 155 25.31 21.57 13.27
CA ASN A 155 25.71 22.96 13.57
C ASN A 155 25.24 23.94 12.50
N LYS A 156 25.33 23.57 11.22
CA LYS A 156 24.81 24.38 10.13
C LYS A 156 23.31 24.62 10.29
N PHE A 157 22.53 23.55 10.52
CA PHE A 157 21.08 23.66 10.76
C PHE A 157 20.76 24.58 11.94
N LEU A 158 21.47 24.42 13.07
CA LEU A 158 21.24 25.26 14.26
C LEU A 158 21.60 26.72 14.01
N ASN A 159 22.67 27.01 13.24
CA ASN A 159 23.08 28.38 12.90
C ASN A 159 22.11 29.06 11.91
N ASP A 160 21.34 28.29 11.13
CA ASP A 160 20.33 28.80 10.21
C ASP A 160 19.01 29.15 10.92
N LEU A 161 18.86 28.84 12.23
CA LEU A 161 17.68 29.18 13.01
C LEU A 161 17.70 30.65 13.46
N TYR A 162 16.61 31.35 13.15
CA TYR A 162 16.39 32.74 13.57
C TYR A 162 15.29 32.81 14.62
N TYR A 163 15.57 33.52 15.71
CA TYR A 163 14.62 33.74 16.80
C TYR A 163 13.81 35.03 16.61
N PRO A 164 12.50 35.05 16.96
CA PRO A 164 11.73 33.93 17.55
C PRO A 164 11.41 32.84 16.53
N LEU A 165 11.41 31.56 16.97
CA LEU A 165 10.97 30.44 16.15
C LEU A 165 9.43 30.36 16.13
N TYR A 166 8.88 30.12 14.95
CA TYR A 166 7.47 29.87 14.75
C TYR A 166 7.28 28.41 14.36
N PHE A 167 6.45 27.71 15.12
CA PHE A 167 6.08 26.33 14.85
C PHE A 167 4.72 26.32 14.19
N LEU A 168 4.65 25.79 12.98
CA LEU A 168 3.42 25.75 12.18
C LEU A 168 3.10 24.31 11.85
N ASP A 169 1.89 23.90 12.15
CA ASP A 169 1.33 22.60 11.79
C ASP A 169 -0.09 22.78 11.24
N PHE A 170 -0.56 21.80 10.45
CA PHE A 170 -1.88 21.85 9.84
C PHE A 170 -2.64 20.57 10.12
N GLU A 171 -3.82 20.70 10.72
CA GLU A 171 -4.79 19.62 10.76
C GLU A 171 -5.72 19.71 9.55
N THR A 172 -5.95 18.58 8.92
CA THR A 172 -6.80 18.49 7.73
C THR A 172 -7.87 17.42 7.89
N PHE A 173 -9.00 17.62 7.23
CA PHE A 173 -10.00 16.58 7.06
C PHE A 173 -10.39 16.42 5.58
N THR A 174 -10.99 15.29 5.25
CA THR A 174 -11.53 14.99 3.92
C THR A 174 -12.98 14.57 4.01
N GLN A 175 -13.75 14.92 2.99
CA GLN A 175 -15.15 14.50 2.87
C GLN A 175 -15.42 13.93 1.49
N ALA A 176 -16.19 12.85 1.44
CA ALA A 176 -16.63 12.24 0.19
C ALA A 176 -17.58 13.17 -0.58
N VAL A 177 -18.46 13.89 0.15
CA VAL A 177 -19.37 14.87 -0.42
C VAL A 177 -18.87 16.27 -0.07
N PRO A 178 -18.52 17.13 -1.06
CA PRO A 178 -18.00 18.46 -0.79
C PRO A 178 -19.02 19.31 -0.03
N ALA A 179 -18.66 19.81 1.16
CA ALA A 179 -19.54 20.62 1.99
C ALA A 179 -19.67 22.08 1.48
N TRP A 180 -18.62 22.60 0.82
CA TRP A 180 -18.56 24.01 0.37
C TRP A 180 -18.25 24.10 -1.12
N ASP A 181 -18.56 25.26 -1.67
CA ASP A 181 -18.27 25.60 -3.07
C ASP A 181 -16.76 25.53 -3.37
N ARG A 182 -16.43 25.15 -4.59
CA ARG A 182 -15.07 25.00 -5.13
C ARG A 182 -14.28 23.83 -4.53
N LEU A 183 -14.88 23.02 -3.68
CA LEU A 183 -14.26 21.79 -3.19
C LEU A 183 -14.58 20.59 -4.06
N ARG A 184 -13.68 19.63 -4.03
CA ARG A 184 -13.82 18.31 -4.66
C ARG A 184 -14.04 17.22 -3.61
N PRO A 185 -14.63 16.10 -3.98
CA PRO A 185 -14.62 14.90 -3.14
C PRO A 185 -13.19 14.53 -2.71
N TYR A 186 -13.04 14.16 -1.44
CA TYR A 186 -11.78 13.74 -0.82
C TYR A 186 -10.63 14.77 -0.87
N GLN A 187 -10.94 16.04 -1.12
CA GLN A 187 -9.95 17.11 -1.01
C GLN A 187 -9.59 17.36 0.45
N ASN A 188 -8.29 17.42 0.74
CA ASN A 188 -7.79 17.82 2.06
C ASN A 188 -8.12 19.30 2.31
N ILE A 189 -8.77 19.57 3.43
CA ILE A 189 -9.19 20.89 3.84
C ILE A 189 -8.53 21.18 5.19
N PRO A 190 -7.60 22.15 5.27
CA PRO A 190 -7.04 22.56 6.54
C PRO A 190 -8.12 23.27 7.38
N PHE A 191 -8.22 22.89 8.64
CA PHE A 191 -9.18 23.48 9.59
C PHE A 191 -8.50 24.03 10.84
N GLN A 192 -7.24 23.67 11.06
CA GLN A 192 -6.44 24.15 12.19
C GLN A 192 -4.99 24.36 11.74
N TYR A 193 -4.36 25.42 12.28
CA TYR A 193 -2.95 25.77 12.07
C TYR A 193 -2.39 26.44 13.32
#